data_a74e682de6650e377b30f413f8caa1ee
#
_entry.id   a74e682de6650e377b30f413f8caa1ee
#
_cell.length_a   1.000
_cell.length_b   1.000
_cell.length_c   1.000
_cell.angle_alpha   90.00
_cell.angle_beta   90.00
_cell.angle_gamma   90.00
#
_symmetry.space_group_name_H-M   'P 1'
#
loop_
_entity.id
_entity.type
_entity.pdbx_description
1 polymer ?
#
loop_
_entity_poly.entity_id
_entity_poly.type
_entity_poly.pdbx_seq_one_letter_code
_entity_poly.pdbx_strand_id
1 'polypeptide(L)'
;TGGAFSNLMAEGNIYDTNFDGIKFEFGDVIKYSLLYGEADIERDNKMFVATASYKDYDYDAAIGYHRINYDEGNPAANTIWSAGGNYDFGNYSLGAMYLRASQKDAHGDQSGYVLTLKQGRVKPWKVHTYEIYTKYYEQPVNTYLAHTMTGLAGYMDGFKGYCIGAQYALAENTILGIEYYDLRDKITDEKNKTIWTQVIFDFKID
;
A
#
# COMPACT_ATOMS: atom_id res chain seq x y z
N THR A 1 17.83 -9.15 6.45
CA THR A 1 18.23 -7.78 6.03
C THR A 1 18.31 -6.89 7.25
N GLY A 2 19.27 -5.97 7.30
CA GLY A 2 19.41 -4.96 8.34
C GLY A 2 19.96 -3.67 7.75
N GLY A 3 19.58 -2.50 8.32
CA GLY A 3 19.92 -1.15 7.85
C GLY A 3 18.73 -0.44 7.21
N ALA A 4 19.01 0.57 6.39
CA ALA A 4 18.00 1.31 5.64
C ALA A 4 17.55 0.52 4.40
N PHE A 5 16.25 0.37 4.20
CA PHE A 5 15.68 -0.30 3.02
C PHE A 5 14.25 0.16 2.74
N SER A 6 13.85 0.13 1.48
CA SER A 6 12.46 0.37 1.10
C SER A 6 11.57 -0.76 1.59
N ASN A 7 10.43 -0.43 2.17
CA ASN A 7 9.49 -1.41 2.70
C ASN A 7 8.04 -1.08 2.34
N LEU A 8 7.33 -2.11 1.87
CA LEU A 8 5.94 -2.04 1.45
C LEU A 8 5.09 -2.87 2.41
N MET A 9 4.17 -2.25 3.15
CA MET A 9 3.28 -2.94 4.07
C MET A 9 1.85 -2.92 3.55
N ALA A 10 1.21 -4.09 3.56
CA ALA A 10 -0.16 -4.27 3.08
C ALA A 10 -0.34 -3.67 1.66
N GLU A 11 0.54 -4.05 0.72
CA GLU A 11 0.56 -3.53 -0.65
C GLU A 11 0.62 -2.00 -0.75
N GLY A 12 1.29 -1.34 0.21
CA GLY A 12 1.41 0.12 0.31
C GLY A 12 0.20 0.83 0.92
N ASN A 13 -0.84 0.10 1.31
CA ASN A 13 -2.02 0.70 1.93
C ASN A 13 -1.82 1.08 3.40
N ILE A 14 -0.74 0.61 4.06
CA ILE A 14 -0.32 1.04 5.39
C ILE A 14 0.93 1.91 5.31
N TYR A 15 1.95 1.42 4.58
CA TYR A 15 3.25 2.08 4.52
C TYR A 15 3.98 1.74 3.22
N ASP A 16 4.56 2.75 2.58
CA ASP A 16 5.34 2.63 1.35
C ASP A 16 6.44 3.70 1.31
N THR A 17 7.48 3.51 2.11
CA THR A 17 8.68 4.36 2.07
C THR A 17 9.86 3.64 2.72
N ASN A 18 10.94 4.35 3.04
CA ASN A 18 12.15 3.80 3.66
C ASN A 18 11.90 3.41 5.12
N PHE A 19 12.61 2.40 5.54
CA PHE A 19 12.54 1.85 6.89
C PHE A 19 13.95 1.50 7.38
N ASP A 20 14.28 1.96 8.58
CA ASP A 20 15.53 1.66 9.24
C ASP A 20 15.35 0.58 10.29
N GLY A 21 15.89 -0.62 10.04
CA GLY A 21 15.63 -1.71 10.97
C GLY A 21 16.19 -3.06 10.57
N ILE A 22 15.59 -4.09 11.17
CA ILE A 22 15.95 -5.49 10.94
C ILE A 22 14.71 -6.24 10.46
N LYS A 23 14.87 -6.99 9.37
CA LYS A 23 13.84 -7.85 8.78
C LYS A 23 14.32 -9.29 8.74
N PHE A 24 13.49 -10.21 9.26
CA PHE A 24 13.66 -11.64 9.17
C PHE A 24 12.54 -12.23 8.32
N GLU A 25 12.91 -13.05 7.34
CA GLU A 25 11.98 -13.76 6.47
C GLU A 25 12.29 -15.25 6.50
N PHE A 26 11.26 -16.08 6.68
CA PHE A 26 11.37 -17.53 6.78
C PHE A 26 10.07 -18.20 6.32
N GLY A 27 10.13 -19.53 6.23
CA GLY A 27 9.01 -20.35 5.75
C GLY A 27 9.15 -20.70 4.27
N ASP A 28 8.42 -21.70 3.83
CA ASP A 28 8.46 -22.23 2.46
C ASP A 28 7.13 -21.97 1.73
N VAL A 29 6.11 -22.74 2.01
CA VAL A 29 4.77 -22.56 1.41
C VAL A 29 4.11 -21.31 1.95
N ILE A 30 4.13 -21.13 3.27
CA ILE A 30 3.72 -19.88 3.91
C ILE A 30 4.98 -19.10 4.24
N LYS A 31 5.06 -17.88 3.74
CA LYS A 31 6.16 -16.95 4.04
C LYS A 31 5.80 -16.13 5.26
N TYR A 32 6.70 -16.10 6.22
CA TYR A 32 6.59 -15.27 7.42
C TYR A 32 7.62 -14.16 7.37
N SER A 33 7.25 -12.97 7.81
CA SER A 33 8.17 -11.86 7.96
C SER A 33 7.99 -11.23 9.34
N LEU A 34 9.10 -10.96 10.00
CA LEU A 34 9.17 -10.18 11.23
C LEU A 34 10.05 -8.97 10.95
N LEU A 35 9.57 -7.78 11.30
CA LEU A 35 10.25 -6.52 11.09
C LEU A 35 10.23 -5.73 12.40
N TYR A 36 11.37 -5.13 12.75
CA TYR A 36 11.48 -4.17 13.86
C TYR A 36 12.42 -3.05 13.49
N GLY A 37 12.02 -1.80 13.76
CA GLY A 37 12.83 -0.62 13.48
C GLY A 37 12.01 0.65 13.46
N GLU A 38 12.46 1.61 12.68
CA GLU A 38 11.91 2.96 12.58
C GLU A 38 11.40 3.24 11.16
N ALA A 39 10.22 3.85 11.09
CA ALA A 39 9.64 4.31 9.83
C ALA A 39 10.23 5.69 9.48
N ASP A 40 10.72 5.85 8.25
CA ASP A 40 11.23 7.13 7.73
C ASP A 40 10.04 8.04 7.35
N ILE A 41 9.39 8.59 8.38
CA ILE A 41 8.36 9.63 8.31
C ILE A 41 8.67 10.68 9.37
N GLU A 42 8.08 11.87 9.28
CA GLU A 42 8.41 13.10 10.06
C GLU A 42 8.64 12.94 11.58
N ARG A 43 8.46 11.75 12.14
CA ARG A 43 8.70 11.43 13.56
C ARG A 43 9.25 10.02 13.69
N ASP A 44 10.14 9.83 14.64
CA ASP A 44 10.73 8.53 15.01
C ASP A 44 9.67 7.55 15.53
N ASN A 45 8.96 6.90 14.60
CA ASN A 45 7.95 5.91 14.94
C ASN A 45 8.57 4.52 14.94
N LYS A 46 8.72 3.92 16.12
CA LYS A 46 9.15 2.52 16.22
C LYS A 46 8.03 1.58 15.85
N MET A 47 8.33 0.67 14.95
CA MET A 47 7.38 -0.31 14.46
C MET A 47 7.83 -1.74 14.74
N PHE A 48 6.87 -2.58 15.13
CA PHE A 48 6.98 -4.02 15.06
C PHE A 48 5.93 -4.55 14.09
N VAL A 49 6.38 -5.33 13.11
CA VAL A 49 5.48 -5.91 12.09
C VAL A 49 5.69 -7.42 12.04
N ALA A 50 4.58 -8.17 12.01
CA ALA A 50 4.57 -9.60 11.77
C ALA A 50 3.57 -9.91 10.66
N THR A 51 4.01 -10.60 9.61
CA THR A 51 3.15 -10.98 8.48
C THR A 51 3.25 -12.47 8.19
N ALA A 52 2.17 -13.04 7.68
CA ALA A 52 2.13 -14.33 7.06
C ALA A 52 1.46 -14.19 5.70
N SER A 53 2.09 -14.73 4.65
CA SER A 53 1.59 -14.69 3.29
C SER A 53 1.68 -16.04 2.61
N TYR A 54 0.73 -16.31 1.75
CA TYR A 54 0.67 -17.46 0.88
C TYR A 54 0.49 -16.98 -0.56
N LYS A 55 1.17 -17.62 -1.49
CA LYS A 55 1.03 -17.33 -2.92
C LYS A 55 1.01 -18.63 -3.71
N ASP A 56 0.03 -18.74 -4.58
CA ASP A 56 -0.11 -19.80 -5.58
C ASP A 56 -0.12 -19.18 -6.98
N TYR A 57 -0.42 -19.98 -7.99
CA TYR A 57 -0.42 -19.55 -9.39
C TYR A 57 -1.46 -18.46 -9.67
N ASP A 58 -2.69 -18.66 -9.20
CA ASP A 58 -3.83 -17.78 -9.49
C ASP A 58 -4.25 -16.89 -8.32
N TYR A 59 -3.71 -17.09 -7.13
CA TYR A 59 -4.11 -16.29 -5.97
C TYR A 59 -2.98 -16.10 -4.96
N ASP A 60 -3.05 -15.01 -4.26
CA ASP A 60 -2.26 -14.76 -3.06
C ASP A 60 -3.16 -14.28 -1.92
N ALA A 61 -2.70 -14.47 -0.71
CA ALA A 61 -3.34 -13.97 0.49
C ALA A 61 -2.29 -13.61 1.54
N ALA A 62 -2.55 -12.58 2.31
CA ALA A 62 -1.68 -12.17 3.40
C ALA A 62 -2.48 -11.67 4.60
N ILE A 63 -1.96 -11.93 5.79
CA ILE A 63 -2.39 -11.30 7.03
C ILE A 63 -1.21 -10.59 7.67
N GLY A 64 -1.46 -9.48 8.35
CA GLY A 64 -0.41 -8.69 8.98
C GLY A 64 -0.87 -8.10 10.32
N TYR A 65 0.10 -8.00 11.22
CA TYR A 65 0.02 -7.28 12.48
C TYR A 65 1.08 -6.19 12.47
N HIS A 66 0.67 -4.94 12.59
CA HIS A 66 1.54 -3.77 12.53
C HIS A 66 1.33 -2.94 13.79
N ARG A 67 2.30 -2.94 14.69
CA ARG A 67 2.28 -2.14 15.91
C ARG A 67 3.19 -0.94 15.75
N ILE A 68 2.63 0.25 15.94
CA ILE A 68 3.29 1.52 15.81
C ILE A 68 3.35 2.15 17.21
N ASN A 69 4.55 2.40 17.70
CA ASN A 69 4.76 3.14 18.92
C ASN A 69 5.22 4.55 18.53
N TYR A 70 4.42 5.53 18.87
CA TYR A 70 4.75 6.93 18.65
C TYR A 70 5.68 7.41 19.76
N ASP A 71 6.62 8.31 19.42
CA ASP A 71 7.53 8.89 20.38
C ASP A 71 6.85 9.87 21.33
N GLU A 72 7.58 10.36 22.34
CA GLU A 72 7.09 11.15 23.47
C GLU A 72 6.12 12.27 23.07
N GLY A 73 4.95 12.25 23.69
CA GLY A 73 3.87 13.24 23.52
C GLY A 73 2.65 12.77 22.73
N ASN A 74 2.66 11.57 22.19
CA ASN A 74 1.50 10.99 21.53
C ASN A 74 0.95 9.78 22.33
N PRO A 75 -0.33 9.75 22.64
CA PRO A 75 -0.84 9.06 23.84
C PRO A 75 -0.93 7.55 23.79
N ALA A 76 -0.95 6.91 22.64
CA ALA A 76 -1.12 5.45 22.62
C ALA A 76 -0.55 4.82 21.35
N ALA A 77 0.14 3.70 21.50
CA ALA A 77 0.50 2.86 20.38
C ALA A 77 -0.72 2.52 19.52
N ASN A 78 -0.59 2.61 18.21
CA ASN A 78 -1.60 2.14 17.29
C ASN A 78 -1.24 0.73 16.80
N THR A 79 -2.23 -0.13 16.67
CA THR A 79 -2.06 -1.46 16.09
C THR A 79 -2.99 -1.58 14.89
N ILE A 80 -2.44 -1.93 13.74
CA ILE A 80 -3.21 -2.17 12.53
C ILE A 80 -3.14 -3.66 12.18
N TRP A 81 -4.28 -4.30 12.08
CA TRP A 81 -4.42 -5.62 11.47
C TRP A 81 -4.74 -5.44 10.00
N SER A 82 -4.10 -6.23 9.15
CA SER A 82 -4.40 -6.31 7.72
C SER A 82 -4.75 -7.74 7.33
N ALA A 83 -5.71 -7.90 6.43
CA ALA A 83 -6.02 -9.16 5.78
C ALA A 83 -6.42 -8.86 4.33
N GLY A 84 -5.78 -9.50 3.37
CA GLY A 84 -6.07 -9.24 1.97
C GLY A 84 -5.50 -10.30 1.06
N GLY A 85 -5.82 -10.19 -0.23
CA GLY A 85 -5.32 -11.06 -1.26
C GLY A 85 -5.84 -10.69 -2.64
N ASN A 86 -5.30 -11.34 -3.64
CA ASN A 86 -5.63 -11.15 -5.04
C ASN A 86 -5.98 -12.50 -5.67
N TYR A 87 -6.89 -12.47 -6.64
CA TYR A 87 -7.24 -13.61 -7.46
C TYR A 87 -7.10 -13.25 -8.95
N ASP A 88 -6.24 -13.96 -9.64
CA ASP A 88 -5.97 -13.80 -11.08
C ASP A 88 -6.86 -14.75 -11.89
N PHE A 89 -7.58 -14.23 -12.89
CA PHE A 89 -8.41 -15.02 -13.79
C PHE A 89 -8.28 -14.53 -15.24
N GLY A 90 -7.55 -15.31 -16.02
CA GLY A 90 -7.22 -14.94 -17.39
C GLY A 90 -6.38 -13.68 -17.48
N ASN A 91 -6.92 -12.59 -18.03
CA ASN A 91 -6.25 -11.30 -18.14
C ASN A 91 -6.70 -10.29 -17.08
N TYR A 92 -7.40 -10.73 -16.06
CA TYR A 92 -7.93 -9.90 -14.98
C TYR A 92 -7.39 -10.33 -13.63
N SER A 93 -7.34 -9.39 -12.68
CA SER A 93 -7.06 -9.65 -11.28
C SER A 93 -8.05 -8.89 -10.40
N LEU A 94 -8.59 -9.55 -9.40
CA LEU A 94 -9.46 -8.95 -8.38
C LEU A 94 -8.75 -9.03 -7.03
N GLY A 95 -8.57 -7.88 -6.39
CA GLY A 95 -7.97 -7.76 -5.08
C GLY A 95 -8.93 -7.18 -4.05
N ALA A 96 -8.78 -7.62 -2.81
CA ALA A 96 -9.47 -7.04 -1.65
C ALA A 96 -8.55 -7.01 -0.45
N MET A 97 -8.62 -5.92 0.32
CA MET A 97 -7.90 -5.76 1.58
C MET A 97 -8.80 -5.15 2.63
N TYR A 98 -8.73 -5.71 3.84
CA TYR A 98 -9.35 -5.19 5.03
C TYR A 98 -8.29 -4.75 6.02
N LEU A 99 -8.49 -3.58 6.61
CA LEU A 99 -7.60 -2.95 7.59
C LEU A 99 -8.39 -2.63 8.86
N ARG A 100 -7.80 -2.86 10.03
CA ARG A 100 -8.43 -2.50 11.30
C ARG A 100 -7.40 -1.95 12.27
N ALA A 101 -7.57 -0.68 12.61
CA ALA A 101 -6.77 0.01 13.61
C ALA A 101 -7.30 -0.25 15.04
N SER A 102 -6.44 -0.16 16.05
CA SER A 102 -6.84 -0.16 17.45
C SER A 102 -7.39 1.21 17.89
N GLN A 103 -6.94 2.27 17.24
CA GLN A 103 -7.41 3.63 17.47
C GLN A 103 -8.56 3.96 16.54
N LYS A 104 -9.49 4.77 17.04
CA LYS A 104 -10.61 5.31 16.26
C LYS A 104 -10.27 6.70 15.76
N ASP A 105 -10.79 7.06 14.58
CA ASP A 105 -10.76 8.45 14.10
C ASP A 105 -11.77 9.33 14.84
N ALA A 106 -11.89 10.59 14.44
CA ALA A 106 -12.80 11.56 15.05
C ALA A 106 -14.29 11.18 14.90
N HIS A 107 -14.65 10.37 13.92
CA HIS A 107 -16.01 9.85 13.73
C HIS A 107 -16.26 8.50 14.40
N GLY A 108 -15.24 7.92 15.04
CA GLY A 108 -15.31 6.63 15.70
C GLY A 108 -15.00 5.44 14.79
N ASP A 109 -14.58 5.67 13.55
CA ASP A 109 -14.20 4.65 12.59
C ASP A 109 -12.78 4.12 12.88
N GLN A 110 -12.61 2.82 12.69
CA GLN A 110 -11.33 2.14 12.88
C GLN A 110 -11.06 1.07 11.82
N SER A 111 -11.99 0.82 10.92
CA SER A 111 -11.89 -0.21 9.89
C SER A 111 -11.91 0.41 8.51
N GLY A 112 -11.01 -0.03 7.65
CA GLY A 112 -10.93 0.38 6.27
C GLY A 112 -10.87 -0.81 5.33
N TYR A 113 -11.11 -0.56 4.06
CA TYR A 113 -10.97 -1.55 3.01
C TYR A 113 -10.52 -0.93 1.69
N VAL A 114 -9.87 -1.77 0.89
CA VAL A 114 -9.44 -1.43 -0.48
C VAL A 114 -9.90 -2.55 -1.40
N LEU A 115 -10.57 -2.19 -2.48
CA LEU A 115 -10.94 -3.10 -3.56
C LEU A 115 -10.17 -2.72 -4.81
N THR A 116 -9.64 -3.71 -5.52
CA THR A 116 -8.83 -3.51 -6.73
C THR A 116 -9.32 -4.42 -7.85
N LEU A 117 -9.53 -3.85 -9.03
CA LEU A 117 -9.73 -4.61 -10.26
C LEU A 117 -8.67 -4.19 -11.27
N LYS A 118 -7.98 -5.16 -11.87
CA LYS A 118 -6.96 -4.93 -12.89
C LYS A 118 -7.29 -5.69 -14.16
N GLN A 119 -6.87 -5.14 -15.29
CA GLN A 119 -6.87 -5.79 -16.60
C GLN A 119 -5.50 -5.63 -17.24
N GLY A 120 -4.95 -6.72 -17.74
CA GLY A 120 -3.62 -6.77 -18.32
C GLY A 120 -2.53 -6.85 -17.26
N ARG A 121 -1.30 -6.80 -17.71
CA ARG A 121 -0.10 -6.74 -16.89
C ARG A 121 1.00 -6.05 -17.65
N VAL A 122 1.44 -4.90 -17.17
CA VAL A 122 2.61 -4.21 -17.74
C VAL A 122 3.87 -5.01 -17.41
N LYS A 123 4.75 -5.16 -18.40
CA LYS A 123 6.04 -5.85 -18.30
C LYS A 123 7.13 -4.92 -18.79
N PRO A 124 8.03 -4.40 -17.91
CA PRO A 124 9.07 -3.44 -18.31
C PRO A 124 9.95 -3.90 -19.47
N TRP A 125 10.24 -5.20 -19.54
CA TRP A 125 11.08 -5.82 -20.58
C TRP A 125 10.36 -6.11 -21.90
N LYS A 126 9.04 -5.84 -21.98
CA LYS A 126 8.24 -6.15 -23.17
C LYS A 126 7.40 -4.95 -23.55
N VAL A 127 7.79 -4.29 -24.64
CA VAL A 127 7.07 -3.14 -25.22
C VAL A 127 5.61 -3.51 -25.56
N HIS A 128 4.74 -2.52 -25.57
CA HIS A 128 3.32 -2.62 -25.88
C HIS A 128 2.50 -3.48 -24.90
N THR A 129 3.06 -3.85 -23.74
CA THR A 129 2.26 -4.40 -22.65
C THR A 129 1.62 -3.27 -21.84
N TYR A 130 0.43 -3.52 -21.32
CA TYR A 130 -0.32 -2.55 -20.56
C TYR A 130 -0.99 -3.17 -19.33
N GLU A 131 -1.32 -2.33 -18.37
CA GLU A 131 -2.21 -2.64 -17.25
C GLU A 131 -3.17 -1.46 -17.08
N ILE A 132 -4.45 -1.75 -16.93
CA ILE A 132 -5.48 -0.78 -16.52
C ILE A 132 -6.03 -1.27 -15.20
N TYR A 133 -6.21 -0.36 -14.24
CA TYR A 133 -6.75 -0.72 -12.94
C TYR A 133 -7.70 0.33 -12.41
N THR A 134 -8.60 -0.13 -11.56
CA THR A 134 -9.39 0.73 -10.69
C THR A 134 -9.26 0.25 -9.25
N LYS A 135 -9.19 1.20 -8.32
CA LYS A 135 -9.19 0.93 -6.88
C LYS A 135 -10.28 1.77 -6.23
N TYR A 136 -10.97 1.17 -5.29
CA TYR A 136 -11.86 1.89 -4.37
C TYR A 136 -11.28 1.81 -2.97
N TYR A 137 -11.26 2.93 -2.31
CA TYR A 137 -10.70 3.08 -0.97
C TYR A 137 -11.78 3.56 0.00
N GLU A 138 -11.75 3.02 1.19
CA GLU A 138 -12.36 3.61 2.38
C GLU A 138 -11.44 3.33 3.57
N GLN A 139 -10.63 4.33 3.94
CA GLN A 139 -9.61 4.18 4.97
C GLN A 139 -9.68 5.33 5.98
N PRO A 140 -10.03 5.04 7.26
CA PRO A 140 -9.82 5.99 8.36
C PRO A 140 -8.34 6.33 8.55
N VAL A 141 -8.02 7.52 9.03
CA VAL A 141 -6.64 8.02 9.18
C VAL A 141 -5.73 7.09 9.99
N ASN A 142 -6.27 6.38 10.98
CA ASN A 142 -5.48 5.46 11.82
C ASN A 142 -5.18 4.11 11.16
N THR A 143 -5.62 3.87 9.93
CA THR A 143 -5.36 2.61 9.18
C THR A 143 -4.13 2.68 8.28
N TYR A 144 -3.45 3.81 8.21
CA TYR A 144 -2.22 4.00 7.43
C TYR A 144 -1.25 4.97 8.09
N LEU A 145 0.00 4.98 7.62
CA LEU A 145 1.06 5.91 8.02
C LEU A 145 1.57 6.70 6.81
N ALA A 146 2.00 5.98 5.78
CA ALA A 146 2.50 6.56 4.53
C ALA A 146 1.94 5.73 3.37
N HIS A 147 0.82 6.18 2.82
CA HIS A 147 0.12 5.45 1.77
C HIS A 147 0.82 5.58 0.42
N THR A 148 0.83 4.50 -0.37
CA THR A 148 1.48 4.47 -1.71
C THR A 148 0.85 5.38 -2.75
N MET A 149 -0.41 5.83 -2.55
CA MET A 149 -1.08 6.63 -3.56
C MET A 149 -0.48 8.03 -3.72
N THR A 150 -0.49 8.52 -4.93
CA THR A 150 -0.04 9.87 -5.32
C THR A 150 -1.17 10.91 -5.29
N GLY A 151 -2.39 10.51 -4.89
CA GLY A 151 -3.61 11.31 -4.90
C GLY A 151 -3.85 12.17 -3.66
N LEU A 152 -2.81 12.74 -3.04
CA LEU A 152 -2.89 13.69 -1.91
C LEU A 152 -3.54 13.13 -0.62
N ALA A 153 -3.65 11.80 -0.48
CA ALA A 153 -4.22 11.19 0.72
C ALA A 153 -3.45 11.52 2.02
N GLY A 154 -2.16 11.84 1.92
CA GLY A 154 -1.35 12.27 3.06
C GLY A 154 -1.78 13.61 3.69
N TYR A 155 -2.64 14.37 3.03
CA TYR A 155 -3.20 15.63 3.52
C TYR A 155 -4.64 15.49 4.01
N MET A 156 -5.18 14.25 4.07
CA MET A 156 -6.54 13.94 4.48
C MET A 156 -6.56 13.23 5.83
N ASP A 157 -7.59 13.50 6.62
CA ASP A 157 -7.89 12.78 7.87
C ASP A 157 -8.70 11.50 7.61
N GLY A 158 -8.08 10.57 6.89
CA GLY A 158 -8.76 9.44 6.27
C GLY A 158 -9.41 9.83 4.93
N PHE A 159 -9.65 8.85 4.08
CA PHE A 159 -10.19 9.11 2.74
C PHE A 159 -11.10 7.99 2.26
N LYS A 160 -12.03 8.36 1.38
CA LYS A 160 -12.87 7.46 0.59
C LYS A 160 -12.96 7.94 -0.84
N GLY A 161 -13.05 7.01 -1.77
CA GLY A 161 -13.18 7.33 -3.19
C GLY A 161 -12.47 6.32 -4.07
N TYR A 162 -12.16 6.70 -5.28
CA TYR A 162 -11.59 5.80 -6.27
C TYR A 162 -10.38 6.38 -6.99
N CYS A 163 -9.57 5.45 -7.49
CA CYS A 163 -8.51 5.70 -8.45
C CYS A 163 -8.79 4.90 -9.72
N ILE A 164 -8.56 5.50 -10.88
CA ILE A 164 -8.46 4.81 -12.16
C ILE A 164 -7.08 5.09 -12.70
N GLY A 165 -6.32 4.03 -13.01
CA GLY A 165 -4.97 4.15 -13.52
C GLY A 165 -4.73 3.28 -14.74
N ALA A 166 -3.72 3.66 -15.52
CA ALA A 166 -3.20 2.89 -16.62
C ALA A 166 -1.68 2.99 -16.68
N GLN A 167 -1.04 1.88 -17.03
CA GLN A 167 0.39 1.81 -17.29
C GLN A 167 0.62 1.20 -18.67
N TYR A 168 1.64 1.68 -19.38
CA TYR A 168 1.98 1.21 -20.71
C TYR A 168 3.51 1.16 -20.89
N ALA A 169 4.03 0.02 -21.33
CA ALA A 169 5.44 -0.15 -21.66
C ALA A 169 5.71 0.49 -23.03
N LEU A 170 6.18 1.74 -23.01
CA LEU A 170 6.44 2.58 -24.18
C LEU A 170 7.69 2.11 -24.95
N ALA A 171 8.72 1.75 -24.21
CA ALA A 171 9.96 1.17 -24.70
C ALA A 171 10.46 0.11 -23.69
N GLU A 172 11.50 -0.64 -24.03
CA GLU A 172 12.14 -1.54 -23.07
C GLU A 172 12.62 -0.75 -21.85
N ASN A 173 12.25 -1.21 -20.65
CA ASN A 173 12.52 -0.57 -19.36
C ASN A 173 11.98 0.86 -19.22
N THR A 174 10.96 1.23 -20.02
CA THR A 174 10.32 2.54 -19.95
C THR A 174 8.81 2.38 -19.85
N ILE A 175 8.23 2.78 -18.73
CA ILE A 175 6.79 2.71 -18.48
C ILE A 175 6.22 4.12 -18.34
N LEU A 176 5.17 4.40 -19.11
CA LEU A 176 4.32 5.57 -18.92
C LEU A 176 3.16 5.18 -18.01
N GLY A 177 2.91 5.97 -16.96
CA GLY A 177 1.79 5.82 -16.04
C GLY A 177 0.92 7.06 -15.98
N ILE A 178 -0.39 6.86 -15.87
CA ILE A 178 -1.37 7.90 -15.59
C ILE A 178 -2.37 7.39 -14.56
N GLU A 179 -2.72 8.24 -13.60
CA GLU A 179 -3.71 7.96 -12.57
C GLU A 179 -4.65 9.15 -12.40
N TYR A 180 -5.92 8.87 -12.23
CA TYR A 180 -6.94 9.84 -11.84
C TYR A 180 -7.55 9.41 -10.51
N TYR A 181 -7.58 10.34 -9.57
CA TYR A 181 -8.16 10.16 -8.25
C TYR A 181 -9.36 11.07 -8.08
N ASP A 182 -10.45 10.54 -7.52
CA ASP A 182 -11.60 11.30 -7.00
C ASP A 182 -11.82 10.83 -5.56
N LEU A 183 -11.25 11.59 -4.63
CA LEU A 183 -11.22 11.27 -3.21
C LEU A 183 -12.01 12.29 -2.41
N ARG A 184 -12.45 11.85 -1.24
CA ARG A 184 -13.11 12.69 -0.25
C ARG A 184 -12.50 12.41 1.11
N ASP A 185 -12.14 13.47 1.83
CA ASP A 185 -11.73 13.39 3.23
C ASP A 185 -12.88 12.85 4.08
N LYS A 186 -12.58 11.93 5.00
CA LYS A 186 -13.61 11.28 5.83
C LYS A 186 -14.10 12.16 6.97
N ILE A 187 -13.31 13.13 7.41
CA ILE A 187 -13.63 14.01 8.54
C ILE A 187 -14.22 15.32 8.06
N THR A 188 -13.57 15.99 7.10
CA THR A 188 -13.99 17.32 6.62
C THR A 188 -15.01 17.26 5.48
N ASP A 189 -15.17 16.11 4.84
CA ASP A 189 -15.99 15.87 3.64
C ASP A 189 -15.51 16.64 2.39
N GLU A 190 -14.31 17.22 2.45
CA GLU A 190 -13.71 17.93 1.34
C GLU A 190 -13.35 16.97 0.20
N LYS A 191 -13.63 17.42 -1.03
CA LYS A 191 -13.35 16.64 -2.24
C LYS A 191 -12.00 17.03 -2.83
N ASN A 192 -11.24 16.03 -3.23
CA ASN A 192 -9.99 16.21 -3.95
C ASN A 192 -10.01 15.39 -5.25
N LYS A 193 -9.63 16.03 -6.36
CA LYS A 193 -9.45 15.40 -7.66
C LYS A 193 -8.04 15.64 -8.13
N THR A 194 -7.30 14.57 -8.38
CA THR A 194 -5.90 14.63 -8.78
C THR A 194 -5.68 13.82 -10.05
N ILE A 195 -4.92 14.36 -10.99
CA ILE A 195 -4.34 13.62 -12.10
C ILE A 195 -2.84 13.53 -11.84
N TRP A 196 -2.32 12.32 -11.82
CA TRP A 196 -0.90 12.03 -11.72
C TRP A 196 -0.40 11.38 -12.99
N THR A 197 0.74 11.83 -13.48
CA THR A 197 1.42 11.23 -14.65
C THR A 197 2.88 11.02 -14.32
N GLN A 198 3.44 9.89 -14.75
CA GLN A 198 4.83 9.56 -14.52
C GLN A 198 5.43 8.79 -15.68
N VAL A 199 6.74 8.92 -15.85
CA VAL A 199 7.55 8.04 -16.70
C VAL A 199 8.58 7.37 -15.80
N ILE A 200 8.56 6.05 -15.78
CA ILE A 200 9.48 5.22 -14.99
C ILE A 200 10.54 4.65 -15.94
N PHE A 201 11.80 4.88 -15.61
CA PHE A 201 12.93 4.26 -16.29
C PHE A 201 13.58 3.25 -15.34
N ASP A 202 13.70 2.01 -15.78
CA ASP A 202 14.40 0.96 -15.04
C ASP A 202 15.79 0.74 -15.67
N PHE A 203 16.82 1.24 -15.01
CA PHE A 203 18.21 1.08 -15.48
C PHE A 203 18.87 -0.04 -14.67
N LYS A 204 19.33 -1.09 -15.34
CA LYS A 204 20.31 -2.00 -14.76
C LYS A 204 21.68 -1.35 -14.84
N ILE A 205 22.28 -1.09 -13.69
CA ILE A 205 23.73 -0.76 -13.60
C ILE A 205 24.43 -2.11 -13.51
N ASP A 206 25.14 -2.49 -14.55
CA ASP A 206 26.01 -3.68 -14.59
C ASP A 206 27.25 -3.47 -13.74
#